data_b1a03945aeb7dcd51c969ede876b97ac
#
_entry.id   b1a03945aeb7dcd51c969ede876b97ac
#
_cell.length_a   1.000
_cell.length_b   1.000
_cell.length_c   1.000
_cell.angle_alpha   90.00
_cell.angle_beta   90.00
_cell.angle_gamma   90.00
#
_symmetry.space_group_name_H-M   'P 1'
#
loop_
_entity.id
_entity.type
_entity.pdbx_description
1 polymer ?
#
loop_
_entity_poly.entity_id
_entity_poly.type
_entity_poly.pdbx_seq_one_letter_code
_entity_poly.pdbx_strand_id
1 'polypeptide(L)'
;MNVVKDDVIELVFKERDAANKRFPPFRSPHEGYAVILEELQEAQEELDNSAKHFKFIWALIKADKSPYIQMGHLYADTINAICELIQYAAMQRKFLDMEEQGDD
;
A
#
# COMPACT_ATOMS: atom_id res chain seq x y z
N MET A 1 0.76 11.78 -13.11
CA MET A 1 1.99 12.52 -12.86
C MET A 1 3.01 11.64 -12.17
N ASN A 2 4.24 11.55 -12.71
CA ASN A 2 5.23 10.54 -12.29
C ASN A 2 6.53 11.12 -11.73
N VAL A 3 6.47 12.36 -11.19
CA VAL A 3 7.64 13.04 -10.65
C VAL A 3 8.32 12.21 -9.55
N VAL A 4 7.54 11.46 -8.79
CA VAL A 4 8.03 10.67 -7.65
C VAL A 4 8.18 9.18 -7.95
N LYS A 5 8.04 8.78 -9.21
CA LYS A 5 8.03 7.34 -9.55
C LYS A 5 9.30 6.62 -9.12
N ASP A 6 10.45 7.22 -9.37
CA ASP A 6 11.73 6.61 -9.01
C ASP A 6 11.87 6.47 -7.50
N ASP A 7 11.40 7.46 -6.75
CA ASP A 7 11.38 7.40 -5.29
C ASP A 7 10.48 6.29 -4.78
N VAL A 8 9.32 6.13 -5.42
CA VAL A 8 8.38 5.05 -5.06
C VAL A 8 9.02 3.69 -5.31
N ILE A 9 9.70 3.52 -6.45
CA ILE A 9 10.40 2.27 -6.77
C ILE A 9 11.44 1.96 -5.68
N GLU A 10 12.21 2.96 -5.24
CA GLU A 10 13.18 2.78 -4.17
C GLU A 10 12.53 2.34 -2.87
N LEU A 11 11.39 2.92 -2.52
CA LEU A 11 10.63 2.53 -1.33
C LEU A 11 10.13 1.10 -1.43
N VAL A 12 9.70 0.67 -2.60
CA VAL A 12 9.27 -0.71 -2.85
C VAL A 12 10.44 -1.68 -2.62
N PHE A 13 11.61 -1.38 -3.16
CA PHE A 13 12.79 -2.22 -2.95
C PHE A 13 13.21 -2.27 -1.49
N LYS A 14 13.14 -1.14 -0.81
CA LYS A 14 13.44 -1.07 0.62
C LYS A 14 12.51 -1.96 1.45
N GLU A 15 11.20 -1.92 1.14
CA GLU A 15 10.21 -2.73 1.82
C GLU A 15 10.40 -4.22 1.51
N ARG A 16 10.69 -4.56 0.25
CA ARG A 16 11.00 -5.95 -0.15
C ARG A 16 12.21 -6.48 0.62
N ASP A 17 13.26 -5.70 0.71
CA ASP A 17 14.48 -6.12 1.39
C ASP A 17 14.23 -6.35 2.88
N ALA A 18 13.43 -5.48 3.50
CA ALA A 18 13.04 -5.64 4.90
C ALA A 18 12.24 -6.94 5.11
N ALA A 19 11.32 -7.24 4.19
CA ALA A 19 10.54 -8.48 4.25
C ALA A 19 11.44 -9.71 4.09
N ASN A 20 12.41 -9.65 3.18
CA ASN A 20 13.33 -10.77 2.93
C ASN A 20 14.23 -11.08 4.12
N LYS A 21 14.47 -10.11 4.99
CA LYS A 21 15.24 -10.34 6.23
C LYS A 21 14.43 -11.10 7.27
N ARG A 22 13.09 -11.04 7.20
CA ARG A 22 12.20 -11.62 8.19
C ARG A 22 11.60 -12.95 7.74
N PHE A 23 11.44 -13.12 6.43
CA PHE A 23 10.75 -14.27 5.85
C PHE A 23 11.53 -14.81 4.66
N PRO A 24 11.49 -16.15 4.44
CA PRO A 24 12.16 -16.75 3.28
C PRO A 24 11.48 -16.34 1.97
N PRO A 25 12.11 -16.64 0.83
CA PRO A 25 11.46 -16.49 -0.48
C PRO A 25 10.17 -17.31 -0.53
N PHE A 26 9.25 -16.92 -1.40
CA PHE A 26 8.03 -17.71 -1.61
C PHE A 26 8.41 -19.09 -2.15
N ARG A 27 7.76 -20.13 -1.63
CA ARG A 27 8.03 -21.51 -2.03
C ARG A 27 7.29 -21.90 -3.30
N SER A 28 6.24 -21.14 -3.66
CA SER A 28 5.42 -21.44 -4.82
C SER A 28 4.63 -20.21 -5.24
N PRO A 29 4.15 -20.16 -6.50
CA PRO A 29 3.24 -19.10 -6.92
C PRO A 29 1.96 -19.04 -6.08
N HIS A 30 1.47 -20.18 -5.58
CA HIS A 30 0.30 -20.21 -4.72
C HIS A 30 0.54 -19.46 -3.40
N GLU A 31 1.69 -19.68 -2.78
CA GLU A 31 2.06 -18.98 -1.54
C GLU A 31 2.18 -17.48 -1.80
N GLY A 32 2.88 -17.11 -2.87
CA GLY A 32 3.05 -15.70 -3.22
C GLY A 32 1.73 -15.02 -3.49
N TYR A 33 0.83 -15.68 -4.21
CA TYR A 33 -0.50 -15.14 -4.50
C TYR A 33 -1.28 -14.86 -3.20
N ALA A 34 -1.25 -15.80 -2.26
CA ALA A 34 -1.97 -15.64 -1.00
C ALA A 34 -1.46 -14.43 -0.20
N VAL A 35 -0.15 -14.24 -0.14
CA VAL A 35 0.45 -13.10 0.54
C VAL A 35 0.09 -11.79 -0.16
N ILE A 36 0.18 -11.75 -1.49
CA ILE A 36 -0.16 -10.57 -2.27
C ILE A 36 -1.64 -10.21 -2.08
N LEU A 37 -2.52 -11.22 -2.02
CA LEU A 37 -3.95 -11.00 -1.79
C LEU A 37 -4.22 -10.33 -0.44
N GLU A 38 -3.53 -10.77 0.62
CA GLU A 38 -3.65 -10.13 1.94
C GLU A 38 -3.26 -8.65 1.88
N GLU A 39 -2.15 -8.34 1.22
CA GLU A 39 -1.70 -6.96 1.09
C GLU A 39 -2.69 -6.12 0.28
N LEU A 40 -3.28 -6.70 -0.77
CA LEU A 40 -4.31 -6.01 -1.54
C LEU A 40 -5.53 -5.69 -0.69
N GLN A 41 -5.98 -6.66 0.11
CA GLN A 41 -7.15 -6.48 0.98
C GLN A 41 -6.89 -5.39 2.02
N GLU A 42 -5.71 -5.36 2.61
CA GLU A 42 -5.33 -4.32 3.57
C GLU A 42 -5.32 -2.94 2.93
N ALA A 43 -4.78 -2.83 1.72
CA ALA A 43 -4.75 -1.57 0.99
C ALA A 43 -6.17 -1.10 0.65
N GLN A 44 -7.04 -2.01 0.24
CA GLN A 44 -8.44 -1.69 -0.06
C GLN A 44 -9.19 -1.21 1.17
N GLU A 45 -8.97 -1.83 2.33
CA GLU A 45 -9.58 -1.40 3.59
C GLU A 45 -9.18 0.03 3.94
N GLU A 46 -7.90 0.34 3.85
CA GLU A 46 -7.41 1.68 4.14
C GLU A 46 -7.99 2.71 3.18
N LEU A 47 -8.10 2.36 1.90
CA LEU A 47 -8.66 3.24 0.89
C LEU A 47 -10.15 3.47 1.12
N ASP A 48 -10.89 2.44 1.49
CA ASP A 48 -12.32 2.56 1.80
C ASP A 48 -12.55 3.44 3.02
N ASN A 49 -11.72 3.31 4.06
CA ASN A 49 -11.78 4.17 5.25
C ASN A 49 -11.51 5.63 4.87
N SER A 50 -10.54 5.86 4.02
CA SER A 50 -10.21 7.18 3.49
C SER A 50 -11.41 7.79 2.75
N ALA A 51 -12.07 7.00 1.90
CA ALA A 51 -13.22 7.47 1.13
C ALA A 51 -14.39 7.88 2.04
N LYS A 52 -14.65 7.12 3.11
CA LYS A 52 -15.69 7.45 4.10
C LYS A 52 -15.36 8.76 4.80
N HIS A 53 -14.12 8.95 5.19
CA HIS A 53 -13.65 10.15 5.84
C HIS A 53 -13.83 11.37 4.94
N PHE A 54 -13.50 11.21 3.67
CA PHE A 54 -13.62 12.28 2.68
C PHE A 54 -15.08 12.70 2.49
N LYS A 55 -16.00 11.74 2.47
CA LYS A 55 -17.45 12.03 2.41
C LYS A 55 -17.91 12.86 3.60
N PHE A 56 -17.41 12.55 4.79
CA PHE A 56 -17.76 13.30 6.00
C PHE A 56 -17.26 14.75 5.90
N ILE A 57 -16.06 14.94 5.33
CA ILE A 57 -15.50 16.28 5.12
C ILE A 57 -16.43 17.11 4.23
N TRP A 58 -16.97 16.51 3.18
CA TRP A 58 -17.91 17.20 2.30
C TRP A 58 -19.16 17.65 3.08
N ALA A 59 -19.66 16.79 3.96
CA ALA A 59 -20.80 17.14 4.82
C ALA A 59 -20.50 18.37 5.71
N LEU A 60 -19.29 18.43 6.27
CA LEU A 60 -18.87 19.59 7.07
C LEU A 60 -18.81 20.86 6.23
N ILE A 61 -18.26 20.79 5.04
CA ILE A 61 -18.14 21.94 4.13
C ILE A 61 -19.53 22.45 3.76
N LYS A 62 -20.46 21.55 3.43
CA LYS A 62 -21.84 21.93 3.11
C LYS A 62 -22.56 22.58 4.27
N ALA A 63 -22.18 22.24 5.49
CA ALA A 63 -22.78 22.79 6.71
C ALA A 63 -22.04 24.04 7.22
N ASP A 64 -21.11 24.58 6.45
CA ASP A 64 -20.28 25.73 6.80
C ASP A 64 -19.49 25.53 8.10
N LYS A 65 -19.10 24.27 8.36
CA LYS A 65 -18.27 23.92 9.52
C LYS A 65 -16.83 23.72 9.05
N SER A 66 -15.88 23.94 9.97
CA SER A 66 -14.46 23.79 9.65
C SER A 66 -14.11 22.35 9.33
N PRO A 67 -13.50 22.07 8.17
CA PRO A 67 -13.10 20.71 7.80
C PRO A 67 -11.65 20.36 8.17
N TYR A 68 -10.89 21.29 8.76
CA TYR A 68 -9.43 21.15 8.82
C TYR A 68 -8.94 20.02 9.73
N ILE A 69 -9.59 19.80 10.87
CA ILE A 69 -9.21 18.69 11.75
C ILE A 69 -9.46 17.35 11.04
N GLN A 70 -10.61 17.22 10.39
CA GLN A 70 -10.94 15.98 9.65
C GLN A 70 -10.05 15.80 8.42
N MET A 71 -9.66 16.89 7.76
CA MET A 71 -8.72 16.83 6.66
C MET A 71 -7.35 16.33 7.14
N GLY A 72 -6.92 16.73 8.33
CA GLY A 72 -5.70 16.21 8.94
C GLY A 72 -5.77 14.70 9.19
N HIS A 73 -6.92 14.22 9.67
CA HIS A 73 -7.14 12.78 9.87
C HIS A 73 -7.14 12.04 8.52
N LEU A 74 -7.78 12.61 7.51
CA LEU A 74 -7.77 12.04 6.16
C LEU A 74 -6.34 11.95 5.61
N TYR A 75 -5.55 13.00 5.80
CA TYR A 75 -4.17 13.02 5.34
C TYR A 75 -3.38 11.86 5.98
N ALA A 76 -3.53 11.66 7.29
CA ALA A 76 -2.87 10.56 7.98
C ALA A 76 -3.30 9.19 7.44
N ASP A 77 -4.60 9.01 7.20
CA ASP A 77 -5.14 7.77 6.60
C ASP A 77 -4.57 7.54 5.20
N THR A 78 -4.42 8.62 4.42
CA THR A 78 -3.87 8.54 3.08
C THR A 78 -2.41 8.09 3.10
N ILE A 79 -1.61 8.62 4.03
CA ILE A 79 -0.22 8.16 4.20
C ILE A 79 -0.19 6.67 4.53
N ASN A 80 -1.07 6.20 5.42
CA ASN A 80 -1.16 4.78 5.74
C ASN A 80 -1.54 3.94 4.51
N ALA A 81 -2.48 4.43 3.69
CA ALA A 81 -2.88 3.74 2.46
C ALA A 81 -1.71 3.66 1.48
N ILE A 82 -0.90 4.71 1.36
CA ILE A 82 0.29 4.69 0.51
C ILE A 82 1.28 3.63 1.01
N CYS A 83 1.49 3.54 2.33
CA CYS A 83 2.37 2.52 2.90
C CYS A 83 1.87 1.11 2.58
N GLU A 84 0.55 0.87 2.67
CA GLU A 84 -0.02 -0.42 2.33
C GLU A 84 0.15 -0.74 0.84
N LEU A 85 0.04 0.25 -0.04
CA LEU A 85 0.28 0.06 -1.47
C LEU A 85 1.75 -0.25 -1.76
N ILE A 86 2.67 0.35 -1.03
CA ILE A 86 4.10 0.05 -1.15
C ILE A 86 4.37 -1.40 -0.73
N GLN A 87 3.74 -1.87 0.35
CA GLN A 87 3.86 -3.26 0.79
C GLN A 87 3.29 -4.23 -0.23
N TYR A 88 2.14 -3.88 -0.82
CA TYR A 88 1.52 -4.65 -1.89
C TYR A 88 2.48 -4.78 -3.09
N ALA A 89 3.08 -3.68 -3.52
CA ALA A 89 4.04 -3.67 -4.62
C ALA A 89 5.31 -4.46 -4.26
N ALA A 90 5.77 -4.36 -3.01
CA ALA A 90 6.95 -5.07 -2.53
C ALA A 90 6.76 -6.60 -2.62
N MET A 91 5.56 -7.09 -2.30
CA MET A 91 5.28 -8.52 -2.40
C MET A 91 5.21 -8.97 -3.86
N GLN A 92 4.74 -8.12 -4.75
CA GLN A 92 4.80 -8.40 -6.20
C GLN A 92 6.24 -8.47 -6.69
N ARG A 93 7.11 -7.55 -6.21
CA ARG A 93 8.52 -7.59 -6.55
C ARG A 93 9.18 -8.87 -6.04
N LYS A 94 8.85 -9.28 -4.83
CA LYS A 94 9.32 -10.54 -4.25
C LYS A 94 8.86 -11.74 -5.08
N PHE A 95 7.64 -11.70 -5.59
CA PHE A 95 7.10 -12.74 -6.47
C PHE A 95 7.89 -12.81 -7.79
N LEU A 96 8.18 -11.64 -8.38
CA LEU A 96 8.98 -11.58 -9.62
C LEU A 96 10.40 -12.10 -9.42
N ASP A 97 10.95 -11.94 -8.22
CA ASP A 97 12.28 -12.44 -7.87
C ASP A 97 12.35 -13.97 -7.96
N MET A 98 11.22 -14.66 -7.80
CA MET A 98 11.16 -16.12 -7.94
C MET A 98 11.53 -16.57 -9.35
N GLU A 99 11.08 -15.84 -10.37
CA GLU A 99 11.39 -16.14 -11.76
C GLU A 99 12.88 -15.97 -12.04
N GLU A 100 13.48 -14.94 -11.46
CA GLU A 100 14.90 -14.65 -11.63
C GLU A 100 15.78 -15.71 -10.98
N GLN A 101 15.31 -16.34 -9.91
CA GLN A 101 16.03 -17.41 -9.20
C GLN A 101 15.75 -18.77 -9.76
N GLY A 102 14.68 -18.89 -10.49
CA GLY A 102 14.16 -20.13 -10.98
C GLY A 102 15.01 -20.82 -11.93
N ASP A 103 14.87 -21.48 -12.17
CA ASP A 103 15.07 -22.03 -12.72
C ASP A 103 15.02 -22.93 -13.41
N ASP A 104 15.08 -23.05 -13.63
CA ASP A 104 14.95 -23.68 -14.40
C ASP A 104 14.76 -24.63 -14.60
#